data_2504b5f89c936e04f253ff9c07f146df
#
_entry.id   2504b5f89c936e04f253ff9c07f146df
#
_cell.length_a   1.000
_cell.length_b   1.000
_cell.length_c   1.000
_cell.angle_alpha   90.00
_cell.angle_beta   90.00
_cell.angle_gamma   90.00
#
_symmetry.space_group_name_H-M   'P 1'
#
loop_
_entity.id
_entity.type
_entity.pdbx_description
1 polymer ?
#
loop_
_entity_poly.entity_id
_entity_poly.type
_entity_poly.pdbx_seq_one_letter_code
_entity_poly.pdbx_strand_id
1 'polypeptide(L)'
;MPGVPDNAAGLRAANARLRELLAERDAEIAVLREQNSEIAVLREALAALQSQVADLAAQVKKNSRNSSRPPSSDGLAKPAPKSLRGKSGRKPGRPKGQPGVTMELTDHPDKKVRHRPAKCGCCGKSLKGAEVTAVERRQVIDIPQVRAKITEHQMLTLLCGCGCETKAAAPDGVTAPVQYGPRLMGTGIYLWHGQFLSRDRACRALSEMFGRAPSPGALAAAARKAAGLLAPALKAITEYLVSAEVVHFDETGFRTAGKLAWVHSASWGKFVLVTVHAKRGKDGMTAAGILPFFRGIAVHDAWKPYDTFENVAGHALCGAHVLRELVAVTETGTDLDRAWAQQAIDALLALDKAAEDARAAGGTAISPDLLAEHEGWYRKAAETGIALNAGRTGKLQEKRHALAKRMKDREDDYLRYARDLRVPFTNNAAEQAIRMSKLRIKISGCMRSMTGAEEFCAIRSYLATAARHGIGALDALTSAFQGRPWIPETG
;
A
#
# COMPACT_ATOMS: atom_id res chain seq x y z
N MET A 1 5.59 92.55 68.45
CA MET A 1 5.71 91.31 67.76
C MET A 1 4.34 90.85 67.31
N PRO A 2 4.04 90.88 66.00
CA PRO A 2 2.73 90.37 65.53
C PRO A 2 2.73 88.86 65.44
N GLY A 3 1.68 88.24 66.00
CA GLY A 3 1.51 86.76 66.02
C GLY A 3 1.42 86.12 64.66
N VAL A 4 2.12 85.02 64.54
CA VAL A 4 2.01 84.17 63.40
C VAL A 4 0.60 83.54 63.39
N PRO A 5 -0.18 83.61 62.26
CA PRO A 5 -1.50 83.01 62.22
C PRO A 5 -1.39 81.43 62.28
N ASP A 6 -2.21 80.87 63.13
CA ASP A 6 -2.32 79.45 63.32
C ASP A 6 -2.84 78.74 62.06
N ASN A 7 -1.90 78.24 61.25
CA ASN A 7 -2.16 77.57 59.96
C ASN A 7 -2.50 76.05 60.15
N ALA A 8 -2.65 75.60 61.39
CA ALA A 8 -2.85 74.16 61.72
C ALA A 8 -4.22 73.64 61.32
N ALA A 9 -5.25 74.52 61.29
CA ALA A 9 -6.60 74.14 60.86
C ALA A 9 -6.69 73.90 59.31
N GLY A 10 -5.98 74.82 58.56
CA GLY A 10 -5.89 74.66 57.08
C GLY A 10 -5.16 73.40 56.63
N LEU A 11 -4.06 73.08 57.36
CA LEU A 11 -3.30 71.87 57.09
C LEU A 11 -4.09 70.54 57.45
N ARG A 12 -4.91 70.60 58.51
CA ARG A 12 -5.79 69.44 58.87
C ARG A 12 -6.88 69.27 57.84
N ALA A 13 -7.49 70.25 57.32
CA ALA A 13 -8.51 70.22 56.26
C ALA A 13 -7.90 69.67 54.91
N ALA A 14 -6.70 70.17 54.55
CA ALA A 14 -6.00 69.67 53.37
C ALA A 14 -5.59 68.19 53.49
N ASN A 15 -5.12 67.76 54.66
CA ASN A 15 -4.80 66.40 54.91
C ASN A 15 -6.02 65.47 54.94
N ALA A 16 -7.19 65.92 55.41
CA ALA A 16 -8.44 65.20 55.33
C ALA A 16 -8.86 64.97 53.87
N ARG A 17 -8.78 66.00 53.07
CA ARG A 17 -9.11 65.90 51.61
C ARG A 17 -8.15 65.08 50.83
N LEU A 18 -6.87 65.09 51.15
CA LEU A 18 -5.87 64.20 50.57
C LEU A 18 -6.13 62.67 50.95
N ARG A 19 -6.59 62.44 52.14
CA ARG A 19 -6.96 61.09 52.57
C ARG A 19 -8.24 60.55 51.82
N GLU A 20 -9.20 61.41 51.60
CA GLU A 20 -10.39 61.08 50.78
C GLU A 20 -9.99 60.76 49.34
N LEU A 21 -9.16 61.61 48.70
CA LEU A 21 -8.65 61.37 47.36
C LEU A 21 -7.81 60.09 47.24
N LEU A 22 -7.00 59.84 48.28
CA LEU A 22 -6.25 58.54 48.31
C LEU A 22 -7.18 57.33 48.41
N ALA A 23 -8.24 57.41 49.26
CA ALA A 23 -9.20 56.33 49.39
C ALA A 23 -10.00 56.10 48.11
N GLU A 24 -10.39 57.19 47.38
CA GLU A 24 -11.00 57.08 46.04
C GLU A 24 -10.06 56.41 45.03
N ARG A 25 -8.78 56.79 45.02
CA ARG A 25 -7.76 56.19 44.14
C ARG A 25 -7.47 54.73 44.48
N ASP A 26 -7.42 54.40 45.74
CA ASP A 26 -7.25 53.02 46.19
C ASP A 26 -8.42 52.12 45.76
N ALA A 27 -9.66 52.65 45.83
CA ALA A 27 -10.83 51.95 45.32
C ALA A 27 -10.79 51.79 43.79
N GLU A 28 -10.39 52.82 43.05
CA GLU A 28 -10.20 52.73 41.59
C GLU A 28 -9.12 51.67 41.20
N ILE A 29 -8.00 51.65 41.90
CA ILE A 29 -6.93 50.70 41.74
C ILE A 29 -7.41 49.24 42.01
N ALA A 30 -8.27 49.04 43.01
CA ALA A 30 -8.85 47.75 43.31
C ALA A 30 -9.71 47.24 42.16
N VAL A 31 -10.59 48.06 41.61
CA VAL A 31 -11.43 47.75 40.44
C VAL A 31 -10.57 47.44 39.20
N LEU A 32 -9.54 48.22 38.95
CA LEU A 32 -8.63 47.97 37.81
C LEU A 32 -7.85 46.67 37.95
N ARG A 33 -7.47 46.28 39.19
CA ARG A 33 -6.81 45.01 39.45
C ARG A 33 -7.75 43.84 39.21
N GLU A 34 -9.01 43.93 39.59
CA GLU A 34 -10.04 42.91 39.33
C GLU A 34 -10.28 42.76 37.82
N GLN A 35 -10.46 43.86 37.10
CA GLN A 35 -10.59 43.85 35.64
C GLN A 35 -9.36 43.25 34.93
N ASN A 36 -8.14 43.55 35.37
CA ASN A 36 -6.95 42.96 34.82
C ASN A 36 -6.87 41.42 35.06
N SER A 37 -7.38 40.97 36.21
CA SER A 37 -7.51 39.54 36.50
C SER A 37 -8.48 38.84 35.55
N GLU A 38 -9.67 39.47 35.33
CA GLU A 38 -10.65 38.96 34.37
C GLU A 38 -10.10 38.95 32.94
N ILE A 39 -9.39 39.99 32.52
CA ILE A 39 -8.74 40.07 31.22
C ILE A 39 -7.70 38.95 31.05
N ALA A 40 -6.96 38.59 32.10
CA ALA A 40 -6.01 37.48 32.06
C ALA A 40 -6.72 36.15 31.84
N VAL A 41 -7.81 35.88 32.55
CA VAL A 41 -8.63 34.66 32.38
C VAL A 41 -9.25 34.58 30.98
N LEU A 42 -9.80 35.71 30.47
CA LEU A 42 -10.36 35.77 29.10
C LEU A 42 -9.32 35.55 28.02
N ARG A 43 -8.09 36.04 28.19
CA ARG A 43 -6.97 35.79 27.26
C ARG A 43 -6.58 34.32 27.23
N GLU A 44 -6.55 33.65 28.36
CA GLU A 44 -6.26 32.22 28.45
C GLU A 44 -7.37 31.39 27.77
N ALA A 45 -8.65 31.71 28.05
CA ALA A 45 -9.79 31.09 27.40
C ALA A 45 -9.79 31.29 25.88
N LEU A 46 -9.47 32.49 25.41
CA LEU A 46 -9.35 32.80 23.98
C LEU A 46 -8.23 32.00 23.31
N ALA A 47 -7.08 31.89 23.95
CA ALA A 47 -5.96 31.09 23.45
C ALA A 47 -6.33 29.60 23.36
N ALA A 48 -7.05 29.07 24.36
CA ALA A 48 -7.55 27.69 24.35
C ALA A 48 -8.55 27.45 23.21
N LEU A 49 -9.48 28.39 22.99
CA LEU A 49 -10.44 28.32 21.88
C LEU A 49 -9.78 28.39 20.51
N GLN A 50 -8.81 29.29 20.34
CA GLN A 50 -8.02 29.38 19.11
C GLN A 50 -7.28 28.06 18.81
N SER A 51 -6.70 27.41 19.83
CA SER A 51 -6.09 26.09 19.69
C SER A 51 -7.09 25.02 19.25
N GLN A 52 -8.28 24.99 19.85
CA GLN A 52 -9.34 24.05 19.46
C GLN A 52 -9.81 24.27 18.02
N VAL A 53 -10.01 25.52 17.61
CA VAL A 53 -10.40 25.85 16.22
C VAL A 53 -9.31 25.42 15.24
N ALA A 54 -8.03 25.62 15.56
CA ALA A 54 -6.93 25.18 14.74
C ALA A 54 -6.88 23.65 14.63
N ASP A 55 -7.11 22.91 15.72
CA ASP A 55 -7.20 21.46 15.74
C ASP A 55 -8.35 20.92 14.86
N LEU A 56 -9.53 21.54 14.98
CA LEU A 56 -10.69 21.17 14.16
C LEU A 56 -10.46 21.47 12.67
N ALA A 57 -9.90 22.62 12.35
CA ALA A 57 -9.55 22.99 10.98
C ALA A 57 -8.53 22.00 10.38
N ALA A 58 -7.54 21.59 11.16
CA ALA A 58 -6.58 20.57 10.73
C ALA A 58 -7.22 19.18 10.55
N GLN A 59 -8.20 18.82 11.37
CA GLN A 59 -8.96 17.56 11.20
C GLN A 59 -9.78 17.55 9.92
N VAL A 60 -10.44 18.68 9.59
CA VAL A 60 -11.23 18.81 8.36
C VAL A 60 -10.34 18.76 7.12
N LYS A 61 -9.15 19.35 7.17
CA LYS A 61 -8.18 19.34 6.06
C LYS A 61 -7.44 18.00 5.87
N LYS A 62 -7.59 17.02 6.78
CA LYS A 62 -6.92 15.72 6.66
C LYS A 62 -7.41 14.92 5.46
N ASN A 63 -6.47 14.54 4.60
CA ASN A 63 -6.66 13.68 3.43
C ASN A 63 -5.49 12.71 3.27
N SER A 64 -5.48 11.91 2.21
CA SER A 64 -4.42 10.92 1.96
C SER A 64 -3.04 11.51 1.63
N ARG A 65 -2.95 12.84 1.42
CA ARG A 65 -1.68 13.52 1.11
C ARG A 65 -0.93 13.99 2.35
N ASN A 66 -1.68 14.34 3.39
CA ASN A 66 -1.16 14.94 4.62
C ASN A 66 -1.46 14.06 5.86
N SER A 67 -1.79 12.81 5.67
CA SER A 67 -2.02 11.87 6.76
C SER A 67 -1.83 10.42 6.28
N SER A 68 -1.82 9.48 7.20
CA SER A 68 -1.81 8.03 6.91
C SER A 68 -3.17 7.48 6.41
N ARG A 69 -4.16 8.34 6.14
CA ARG A 69 -5.44 7.90 5.58
C ARG A 69 -5.25 7.34 4.17
N PRO A 70 -5.87 6.19 3.84
CA PRO A 70 -5.76 5.65 2.50
C PRO A 70 -6.48 6.56 1.49
N PRO A 71 -6.02 6.63 0.22
CA PRO A 71 -6.66 7.44 -0.82
C PRO A 71 -8.17 7.19 -1.00
N SER A 72 -8.62 6.01 -0.63
CA SER A 72 -10.04 5.64 -0.69
C SER A 72 -10.93 6.29 0.37
N SER A 73 -10.36 6.96 1.36
CA SER A 73 -11.10 7.69 2.39
C SER A 73 -11.34 9.17 2.05
N ASP A 74 -10.77 9.66 0.94
CA ASP A 74 -10.85 11.08 0.57
C ASP A 74 -12.17 11.45 -0.11
N GLY A 75 -13.17 10.72 -0.24
CA GLY A 75 -14.45 11.04 -0.86
C GLY A 75 -14.34 11.49 -2.35
N LEU A 76 -15.46 11.94 -2.93
CA LEU A 76 -15.56 12.35 -4.34
C LEU A 76 -14.95 13.75 -4.61
N ALA A 77 -14.88 14.61 -3.60
CA ALA A 77 -14.30 15.96 -3.69
C ALA A 77 -12.76 15.98 -3.57
N LYS A 78 -12.11 14.86 -3.85
CA LYS A 78 -10.68 14.68 -3.75
C LYS A 78 -9.92 15.72 -4.60
N PRO A 79 -8.98 16.49 -4.01
CA PRO A 79 -8.05 17.28 -4.80
C PRO A 79 -7.22 16.34 -5.70
N ALA A 80 -6.97 16.76 -6.94
CA ALA A 80 -6.12 16.00 -7.84
C ALA A 80 -4.78 15.63 -7.15
N PRO A 81 -4.31 14.39 -7.22
CA PRO A 81 -3.06 14.00 -6.60
C PRO A 81 -1.92 14.85 -7.17
N LYS A 82 -1.30 15.67 -6.31
CA LYS A 82 -0.08 16.39 -6.65
C LYS A 82 1.09 15.49 -6.25
N SER A 83 1.84 15.02 -7.23
CA SER A 83 3.12 14.36 -6.96
C SER A 83 4.07 15.38 -6.33
N LEU A 84 4.76 15.01 -5.26
CA LEU A 84 5.88 15.78 -4.70
C LEU A 84 7.10 15.73 -5.63
N ARG A 85 7.15 14.76 -6.55
CA ARG A 85 8.11 14.74 -7.66
C ARG A 85 7.80 15.90 -8.59
N GLY A 86 8.81 16.67 -8.99
CA GLY A 86 8.67 17.76 -9.93
C GLY A 86 7.90 17.33 -11.18
N LYS A 87 7.12 18.21 -11.77
CA LYS A 87 6.44 17.93 -13.02
C LYS A 87 7.51 17.65 -14.07
N SER A 88 7.48 16.47 -14.69
CA SER A 88 8.44 16.07 -15.72
C SER A 88 8.40 16.94 -16.99
N GLY A 89 7.51 17.93 -17.05
CA GLY A 89 7.28 18.76 -18.26
C GLY A 89 6.72 17.99 -19.46
N ARG A 90 6.64 16.66 -19.37
CA ARG A 90 6.12 15.81 -20.43
C ARG A 90 4.59 15.84 -20.43
N LYS A 91 3.99 16.04 -21.59
CA LYS A 91 2.54 15.91 -21.78
C LYS A 91 2.14 14.45 -21.46
N PRO A 92 0.99 14.21 -20.77
CA PRO A 92 0.46 12.87 -20.65
C PRO A 92 0.25 12.27 -22.04
N GLY A 93 0.70 11.04 -22.22
CA GLY A 93 0.59 10.34 -23.48
C GLY A 93 1.96 9.96 -24.06
N ARG A 94 1.92 9.39 -25.22
CA ARG A 94 3.10 8.89 -25.94
C ARG A 94 3.97 10.05 -26.44
N PRO A 95 5.30 10.00 -26.29
CA PRO A 95 6.20 10.99 -26.89
C PRO A 95 6.00 11.07 -28.41
N LYS A 96 6.02 12.29 -28.98
CA LYS A 96 6.00 12.46 -30.44
C LYS A 96 7.20 11.72 -31.07
N GLY A 97 6.97 10.94 -32.13
CA GLY A 97 8.01 10.21 -32.85
C GLY A 97 8.21 8.75 -32.42
N GLN A 98 7.64 8.29 -31.31
CA GLN A 98 7.64 6.85 -31.03
C GLN A 98 6.63 6.13 -31.94
N PRO A 99 7.04 5.05 -32.66
CA PRO A 99 6.14 4.28 -33.51
C PRO A 99 5.02 3.66 -32.69
N GLY A 100 3.76 3.74 -33.20
CA GLY A 100 2.60 3.16 -32.56
C GLY A 100 2.79 1.65 -32.33
N VAL A 101 2.49 1.12 -31.12
CA VAL A 101 2.28 -0.32 -30.93
C VAL A 101 0.86 -0.59 -31.44
N THR A 102 0.75 -0.80 -32.77
CA THR A 102 -0.45 -1.34 -33.40
C THR A 102 -0.37 -2.86 -33.41
N MET A 103 -1.52 -3.53 -33.42
CA MET A 103 -1.54 -4.97 -33.63
C MET A 103 -0.90 -5.27 -34.98
N GLU A 104 0.11 -6.12 -34.98
CA GLU A 104 0.79 -6.56 -36.19
C GLU A 104 0.09 -7.79 -36.76
N LEU A 105 0.13 -7.91 -38.10
CA LEU A 105 -0.35 -9.10 -38.78
C LEU A 105 0.57 -10.29 -38.48
N THR A 106 0.00 -11.40 -38.01
CA THR A 106 0.78 -12.65 -37.90
C THR A 106 1.00 -13.30 -39.27
N ASP A 107 2.17 -13.88 -39.50
CA ASP A 107 2.45 -14.66 -40.70
C ASP A 107 1.89 -16.08 -40.62
N HIS A 108 1.52 -16.53 -39.41
CA HIS A 108 0.99 -17.86 -39.12
C HIS A 108 -0.44 -17.79 -38.56
N PRO A 109 -1.44 -17.36 -39.38
CA PRO A 109 -2.84 -17.39 -38.95
C PRO A 109 -3.37 -18.85 -38.95
N ASP A 110 -4.23 -19.18 -37.98
CA ASP A 110 -4.84 -20.51 -37.84
C ASP A 110 -5.66 -20.90 -39.06
N LYS A 111 -6.27 -19.92 -39.78
CA LYS A 111 -7.08 -20.16 -40.95
C LYS A 111 -6.87 -19.03 -41.97
N LYS A 112 -6.69 -19.42 -43.25
CA LYS A 112 -6.65 -18.51 -44.41
C LYS A 112 -7.90 -18.69 -45.23
N VAL A 113 -8.73 -17.63 -45.38
CA VAL A 113 -9.90 -17.63 -46.24
C VAL A 113 -9.63 -16.73 -47.45
N ARG A 114 -9.72 -17.29 -48.65
CA ARG A 114 -9.48 -16.54 -49.90
C ARG A 114 -10.82 -16.04 -50.45
N HIS A 115 -10.95 -14.74 -50.62
CA HIS A 115 -12.09 -14.10 -51.28
C HIS A 115 -11.69 -13.74 -52.72
N ARG A 116 -12.44 -14.22 -53.67
CA ARG A 116 -12.23 -13.90 -55.10
C ARG A 116 -13.44 -13.18 -55.64
N PRO A 117 -13.30 -12.08 -56.38
CA PRO A 117 -14.39 -11.46 -57.08
C PRO A 117 -14.89 -12.40 -58.17
N ALA A 118 -16.20 -12.55 -58.29
CA ALA A 118 -16.79 -13.47 -59.27
C ALA A 118 -16.81 -12.86 -60.66
N LYS A 119 -16.93 -11.54 -60.79
CA LYS A 119 -17.07 -10.81 -62.06
C LYS A 119 -16.14 -9.59 -62.09
N CYS A 120 -15.71 -9.23 -63.30
CA CYS A 120 -14.97 -8.02 -63.53
C CYS A 120 -15.79 -6.76 -63.24
N GLY A 121 -15.25 -5.83 -62.48
CA GLY A 121 -15.93 -4.56 -62.12
C GLY A 121 -16.14 -3.61 -63.30
N CYS A 122 -15.38 -3.76 -64.41
CA CYS A 122 -15.48 -2.92 -65.60
C CYS A 122 -16.40 -3.52 -66.69
N CYS A 123 -16.20 -4.78 -67.08
CA CYS A 123 -16.92 -5.39 -68.18
C CYS A 123 -17.91 -6.49 -67.81
N GLY A 124 -18.05 -6.83 -66.54
CA GLY A 124 -18.98 -7.84 -65.99
C GLY A 124 -18.64 -9.29 -66.33
N LYS A 125 -17.58 -9.59 -67.08
CA LYS A 125 -17.18 -10.97 -67.43
C LYS A 125 -16.76 -11.76 -66.21
N SER A 126 -16.90 -13.09 -66.25
CA SER A 126 -16.50 -14.00 -65.18
C SER A 126 -14.97 -13.96 -65.01
N LEU A 127 -14.51 -13.89 -63.75
CA LEU A 127 -13.13 -13.98 -63.34
C LEU A 127 -12.73 -15.38 -62.88
N LYS A 128 -13.53 -16.41 -63.20
CA LYS A 128 -13.16 -17.79 -62.92
C LYS A 128 -11.89 -18.17 -63.69
N GLY A 129 -10.84 -18.56 -62.96
CA GLY A 129 -9.52 -18.88 -63.54
C GLY A 129 -8.59 -17.70 -63.81
N ALA A 130 -9.02 -16.45 -63.57
CA ALA A 130 -8.18 -15.28 -63.72
C ALA A 130 -6.98 -15.31 -62.71
N GLU A 131 -5.85 -14.77 -63.16
CA GLU A 131 -4.61 -14.68 -62.36
C GLU A 131 -4.80 -13.72 -61.16
N VAL A 132 -4.15 -14.03 -60.03
CA VAL A 132 -4.11 -13.19 -58.84
C VAL A 132 -2.90 -12.29 -58.90
N THR A 133 -3.08 -11.01 -59.11
CA THR A 133 -2.00 -10.02 -59.22
C THR A 133 -1.57 -9.41 -57.88
N ALA A 134 -2.44 -9.39 -56.87
CA ALA A 134 -2.15 -8.86 -55.54
C ALA A 134 -3.01 -9.52 -54.43
N VAL A 135 -2.52 -9.53 -53.21
CA VAL A 135 -3.26 -10.03 -52.05
C VAL A 135 -3.20 -8.96 -50.92
N GLU A 136 -4.34 -8.37 -50.61
CA GLU A 136 -4.50 -7.58 -49.40
C GLU A 136 -4.82 -8.50 -48.23
N ARG A 137 -4.08 -8.36 -47.12
CA ARG A 137 -4.24 -9.18 -45.90
C ARG A 137 -5.02 -8.41 -44.87
N ARG A 138 -6.07 -9.00 -44.32
CA ARG A 138 -6.80 -8.51 -43.14
C ARG A 138 -6.97 -9.68 -42.17
N GLN A 139 -6.70 -9.47 -40.87
CA GLN A 139 -6.84 -10.52 -39.87
C GLN A 139 -7.84 -10.10 -38.80
N VAL A 140 -8.67 -11.03 -38.40
CA VAL A 140 -9.61 -10.91 -37.27
C VAL A 140 -9.17 -11.90 -36.22
N ILE A 141 -8.89 -11.40 -35.02
CA ILE A 141 -8.50 -12.22 -33.86
C ILE A 141 -9.74 -12.35 -32.99
N ASP A 142 -10.19 -13.58 -32.77
CA ASP A 142 -11.39 -13.87 -31.98
C ASP A 142 -11.15 -15.11 -31.11
N ILE A 143 -11.95 -15.25 -30.05
CA ILE A 143 -11.92 -16.40 -29.16
C ILE A 143 -12.95 -17.42 -29.64
N PRO A 144 -12.56 -18.65 -30.02
CA PRO A 144 -13.51 -19.69 -30.39
C PRO A 144 -14.38 -20.08 -29.19
N GLN A 145 -15.58 -20.61 -29.44
CA GLN A 145 -16.43 -21.14 -28.37
C GLN A 145 -15.70 -22.26 -27.63
N VAL A 146 -15.28 -21.98 -26.38
CA VAL A 146 -14.59 -22.93 -25.51
C VAL A 146 -15.61 -23.67 -24.65
N ARG A 147 -15.54 -25.00 -24.57
CA ARG A 147 -16.36 -25.83 -23.69
C ARG A 147 -15.48 -26.75 -22.85
N ALA A 148 -15.92 -27.09 -21.64
CA ALA A 148 -15.26 -28.08 -20.81
C ALA A 148 -15.27 -29.44 -21.51
N LYS A 149 -14.11 -30.09 -21.64
CA LYS A 149 -13.99 -31.45 -22.16
C LYS A 149 -14.32 -32.45 -21.06
N ILE A 150 -15.20 -33.39 -21.35
CA ILE A 150 -15.55 -34.50 -20.45
C ILE A 150 -14.83 -35.74 -20.98
N THR A 151 -14.03 -36.39 -20.13
CA THR A 151 -13.37 -37.67 -20.44
C THR A 151 -13.93 -38.71 -19.51
N GLU A 152 -14.46 -39.80 -20.06
CA GLU A 152 -14.92 -40.97 -19.32
C GLU A 152 -13.80 -42.01 -19.31
N HIS A 153 -13.46 -42.49 -18.13
CA HIS A 153 -12.51 -43.58 -17.92
C HIS A 153 -13.32 -44.83 -17.55
N GLN A 154 -13.28 -45.85 -18.41
CA GLN A 154 -13.96 -47.13 -18.21
C GLN A 154 -12.95 -48.18 -17.72
N MET A 155 -13.03 -48.56 -16.47
CA MET A 155 -12.22 -49.63 -15.87
C MET A 155 -12.91 -50.96 -16.13
N LEU A 156 -12.49 -51.66 -17.18
CA LEU A 156 -13.07 -52.93 -17.61
C LEU A 156 -12.68 -54.04 -16.65
N THR A 157 -13.61 -54.94 -16.38
CA THR A 157 -13.35 -56.24 -15.72
C THR A 157 -13.38 -57.35 -16.78
N LEU A 158 -12.33 -58.13 -16.85
CA LEU A 158 -12.20 -59.21 -17.82
C LEU A 158 -12.18 -60.55 -17.08
N LEU A 159 -12.89 -61.54 -17.63
CA LEU A 159 -12.89 -62.91 -17.17
C LEU A 159 -11.76 -63.68 -17.86
N CYS A 160 -10.82 -64.23 -17.10
CA CYS A 160 -9.77 -65.14 -17.60
C CYS A 160 -10.31 -66.51 -17.83
N GLY A 161 -9.68 -67.29 -18.76
CA GLY A 161 -10.01 -68.70 -19.00
C GLY A 161 -9.86 -69.61 -17.79
N CYS A 162 -9.15 -69.19 -16.74
CA CYS A 162 -9.08 -69.87 -15.44
C CYS A 162 -10.26 -69.60 -14.51
N GLY A 163 -11.25 -68.73 -14.92
CA GLY A 163 -12.40 -68.39 -14.12
C GLY A 163 -12.19 -67.12 -13.21
N CYS A 164 -10.99 -66.52 -13.22
CA CYS A 164 -10.70 -65.32 -12.43
C CYS A 164 -11.14 -64.05 -13.15
N GLU A 165 -11.81 -63.13 -12.42
CA GLU A 165 -12.10 -61.79 -12.89
C GLU A 165 -10.98 -60.80 -12.47
N THR A 166 -10.50 -60.02 -13.41
CA THR A 166 -9.48 -58.97 -13.15
C THR A 166 -9.99 -57.63 -13.66
N LYS A 167 -10.06 -56.64 -12.74
CA LYS A 167 -10.50 -55.28 -13.03
C LYS A 167 -9.30 -54.38 -13.26
N ALA A 168 -9.36 -53.53 -14.28
CA ALA A 168 -8.36 -52.49 -14.54
C ALA A 168 -8.34 -51.46 -13.42
N ALA A 169 -7.14 -50.99 -13.03
CA ALA A 169 -6.98 -49.89 -12.12
C ALA A 169 -7.38 -48.56 -12.77
N ALA A 170 -7.91 -47.65 -11.98
CA ALA A 170 -8.14 -46.27 -12.43
C ALA A 170 -6.81 -45.58 -12.68
N PRO A 171 -6.71 -44.71 -13.72
CA PRO A 171 -5.52 -43.91 -13.95
C PRO A 171 -5.22 -42.97 -12.77
N ASP A 172 -3.97 -42.57 -12.60
CA ASP A 172 -3.56 -41.61 -11.59
C ASP A 172 -4.38 -40.30 -11.68
N GLY A 173 -4.82 -39.84 -10.52
CA GLY A 173 -5.65 -38.62 -10.43
C GLY A 173 -7.14 -38.85 -10.71
N VAL A 174 -7.59 -40.03 -11.10
CA VAL A 174 -9.01 -40.42 -11.25
C VAL A 174 -9.44 -41.20 -10.00
N THR A 175 -10.00 -40.47 -9.02
CA THR A 175 -10.28 -40.98 -7.67
C THR A 175 -11.77 -41.02 -7.32
N ALA A 176 -12.63 -40.44 -8.15
CA ALA A 176 -14.07 -40.36 -7.90
C ALA A 176 -14.87 -40.66 -9.18
N PRO A 177 -16.13 -41.15 -9.04
CA PRO A 177 -17.00 -41.41 -10.19
C PRO A 177 -17.22 -40.17 -11.09
N VAL A 178 -17.26 -38.97 -10.48
CA VAL A 178 -17.31 -37.68 -11.19
C VAL A 178 -16.39 -36.71 -10.45
N GLN A 179 -15.48 -36.06 -11.15
CA GLN A 179 -14.58 -35.05 -10.58
C GLN A 179 -14.28 -33.91 -11.55
N TYR A 180 -13.92 -32.77 -11.01
CA TYR A 180 -13.46 -31.65 -11.81
C TYR A 180 -11.95 -31.72 -12.03
N GLY A 181 -11.53 -31.52 -13.28
CA GLY A 181 -10.12 -31.54 -13.65
C GLY A 181 -9.32 -30.33 -13.11
N PRO A 182 -7.98 -30.49 -13.06
CA PRO A 182 -7.06 -29.49 -12.49
C PRO A 182 -7.23 -28.08 -13.10
N ARG A 183 -7.38 -27.99 -14.42
CA ARG A 183 -7.51 -26.70 -15.11
C ARG A 183 -8.82 -25.97 -14.77
N LEU A 184 -9.94 -26.69 -14.68
CA LEU A 184 -11.22 -26.10 -14.30
C LEU A 184 -11.20 -25.56 -12.87
N MET A 185 -10.62 -26.34 -11.93
CA MET A 185 -10.47 -25.94 -10.54
C MET A 185 -9.49 -24.78 -10.40
N GLY A 186 -8.35 -24.83 -11.08
CA GLY A 186 -7.38 -23.73 -11.13
C GLY A 186 -8.01 -22.43 -11.66
N THR A 187 -8.83 -22.51 -12.72
CA THR A 187 -9.54 -21.35 -13.25
C THR A 187 -10.54 -20.80 -12.24
N GLY A 188 -11.28 -21.65 -11.54
CA GLY A 188 -12.21 -21.22 -10.48
C GLY A 188 -11.50 -20.50 -9.33
N ILE A 189 -10.38 -21.02 -8.87
CA ILE A 189 -9.53 -20.36 -7.84
C ILE A 189 -8.97 -19.04 -8.36
N TYR A 190 -8.50 -18.99 -9.60
CA TYR A 190 -8.04 -17.75 -10.22
C TYR A 190 -9.13 -16.67 -10.26
N LEU A 191 -10.34 -17.01 -10.70
CA LEU A 191 -11.46 -16.07 -10.73
C LEU A 191 -11.84 -15.59 -9.32
N TRP A 192 -11.83 -16.48 -8.34
CA TRP A 192 -12.21 -16.15 -6.96
C TRP A 192 -11.10 -15.41 -6.20
N HIS A 193 -9.89 -15.97 -6.10
CA HIS A 193 -8.80 -15.43 -5.30
C HIS A 193 -7.83 -14.54 -6.10
N GLY A 194 -7.71 -14.76 -7.41
CA GLY A 194 -6.91 -13.93 -8.30
C GLY A 194 -7.63 -12.66 -8.73
N GLN A 195 -8.87 -12.78 -9.21
CA GLN A 195 -9.69 -11.68 -9.74
C GLN A 195 -10.73 -11.14 -8.74
N PHE A 196 -10.77 -11.67 -7.53
CA PHE A 196 -11.63 -11.24 -6.42
C PHE A 196 -13.15 -11.35 -6.70
N LEU A 197 -13.59 -12.13 -7.66
CA LEU A 197 -15.01 -12.42 -7.80
C LEU A 197 -15.53 -13.08 -6.53
N SER A 198 -16.80 -12.85 -6.17
CA SER A 198 -17.43 -13.67 -5.14
C SER A 198 -17.47 -15.13 -5.62
N ARG A 199 -17.49 -16.06 -4.68
CA ARG A 199 -17.49 -17.50 -4.99
C ARG A 199 -18.61 -17.88 -5.97
N ASP A 200 -19.82 -17.36 -5.73
CA ASP A 200 -20.98 -17.64 -6.61
C ASP A 200 -20.81 -17.02 -7.99
N ARG A 201 -20.24 -15.80 -8.08
CA ARG A 201 -19.94 -15.17 -9.38
C ARG A 201 -18.83 -15.90 -10.12
N ALA A 202 -17.82 -16.44 -9.43
CA ALA A 202 -16.78 -17.27 -10.06
C ALA A 202 -17.37 -18.55 -10.65
N CYS A 203 -18.27 -19.24 -9.92
CA CYS A 203 -18.96 -20.41 -10.42
C CYS A 203 -19.86 -20.07 -11.64
N ARG A 204 -20.60 -18.95 -11.59
CA ARG A 204 -21.41 -18.48 -12.73
C ARG A 204 -20.54 -18.19 -13.94
N ALA A 205 -19.45 -17.46 -13.78
CA ALA A 205 -18.53 -17.15 -14.88
C ALA A 205 -17.98 -18.43 -15.52
N LEU A 206 -17.60 -19.44 -14.74
CA LEU A 206 -17.17 -20.73 -15.27
C LEU A 206 -18.27 -21.41 -16.09
N SER A 207 -19.52 -21.39 -15.60
CA SER A 207 -20.67 -21.96 -16.31
C SER A 207 -20.93 -21.27 -17.64
N GLU A 208 -20.90 -19.93 -17.66
CA GLU A 208 -21.13 -19.12 -18.86
C GLU A 208 -20.00 -19.29 -19.89
N MET A 209 -18.74 -19.30 -19.44
CA MET A 209 -17.57 -19.41 -20.32
C MET A 209 -17.34 -20.81 -20.86
N PHE A 210 -17.60 -21.86 -20.08
CA PHE A 210 -17.20 -23.24 -20.39
C PHE A 210 -18.34 -24.26 -20.37
N GLY A 211 -19.57 -23.84 -20.08
CA GLY A 211 -20.74 -24.72 -19.97
C GLY A 211 -20.76 -25.63 -18.75
N ARG A 212 -19.78 -25.53 -17.84
CA ARG A 212 -19.66 -26.34 -16.62
C ARG A 212 -19.03 -25.53 -15.50
N ALA A 213 -19.51 -25.74 -14.26
CA ALA A 213 -18.93 -25.14 -13.07
C ALA A 213 -19.04 -26.07 -11.85
N PRO A 214 -18.12 -26.01 -10.89
CA PRO A 214 -18.31 -26.59 -9.59
C PRO A 214 -19.40 -25.87 -8.81
N SER A 215 -19.99 -26.57 -7.83
CA SER A 215 -20.82 -25.88 -6.84
C SER A 215 -19.97 -24.92 -5.99
N PRO A 216 -20.56 -23.87 -5.38
CA PRO A 216 -19.85 -23.00 -4.46
C PRO A 216 -19.14 -23.75 -3.32
N GLY A 217 -19.73 -24.85 -2.83
CA GLY A 217 -19.11 -25.71 -1.82
C GLY A 217 -17.88 -26.45 -2.35
N ALA A 218 -17.97 -27.01 -3.56
CA ALA A 218 -16.85 -27.70 -4.20
C ALA A 218 -15.69 -26.72 -4.50
N LEU A 219 -15.99 -25.48 -4.91
CA LEU A 219 -14.96 -24.46 -5.13
C LEU A 219 -14.29 -24.04 -3.80
N ALA A 220 -15.03 -24.01 -2.68
CA ALA A 220 -14.44 -23.76 -1.35
C ALA A 220 -13.51 -24.89 -0.93
N ALA A 221 -13.92 -26.16 -1.14
CA ALA A 221 -13.06 -27.31 -0.88
C ALA A 221 -11.78 -27.29 -1.74
N ALA A 222 -11.89 -26.83 -2.99
CA ALA A 222 -10.75 -26.65 -3.88
C ALA A 222 -9.78 -25.57 -3.37
N ALA A 223 -10.25 -24.47 -2.79
CA ALA A 223 -9.37 -23.43 -2.23
C ALA A 223 -8.55 -23.99 -1.06
N ARG A 224 -9.20 -24.76 -0.18
CA ARG A 224 -8.51 -25.45 0.92
C ARG A 224 -7.45 -26.42 0.41
N LYS A 225 -7.83 -27.25 -0.57
CA LYS A 225 -6.90 -28.18 -1.22
C LYS A 225 -5.73 -27.43 -1.86
N ALA A 226 -6.00 -26.35 -2.60
CA ALA A 226 -4.96 -25.52 -3.21
C ALA A 226 -4.00 -24.96 -2.14
N ALA A 227 -4.50 -24.35 -1.07
CA ALA A 227 -3.66 -23.82 0.01
C ALA A 227 -2.72 -24.88 0.59
N GLY A 228 -3.20 -26.12 0.79
CA GLY A 228 -2.36 -27.24 1.24
C GLY A 228 -1.31 -27.65 0.22
N LEU A 229 -1.65 -27.71 -1.07
CA LEU A 229 -0.72 -28.04 -2.14
C LEU A 229 0.38 -26.98 -2.34
N LEU A 230 0.12 -25.74 -1.96
CA LEU A 230 1.06 -24.63 -2.09
C LEU A 230 2.07 -24.53 -0.92
N ALA A 231 1.93 -25.35 0.13
CA ALA A 231 2.80 -25.30 1.31
C ALA A 231 4.32 -25.35 0.98
N PRO A 232 4.81 -26.19 0.05
CA PRO A 232 6.24 -26.18 -0.30
C PRO A 232 6.70 -24.87 -0.93
N ALA A 233 5.88 -24.27 -1.80
CA ALA A 233 6.20 -22.98 -2.42
C ALA A 233 6.18 -21.83 -1.41
N LEU A 234 5.22 -21.84 -0.48
CA LEU A 234 5.16 -20.86 0.60
C LEU A 234 6.34 -20.97 1.55
N LYS A 235 6.80 -22.19 1.83
CA LYS A 235 8.02 -22.43 2.61
C LYS A 235 9.23 -21.79 1.92
N ALA A 236 9.43 -22.06 0.62
CA ALA A 236 10.54 -21.47 -0.14
C ALA A 236 10.47 -19.92 -0.15
N ILE A 237 9.28 -19.33 -0.31
CA ILE A 237 9.07 -17.88 -0.22
C ILE A 237 9.49 -17.36 1.15
N THR A 238 9.10 -18.03 2.22
CA THR A 238 9.42 -17.65 3.60
C THR A 238 10.93 -17.73 3.85
N GLU A 239 11.56 -18.81 3.46
CA GLU A 239 13.01 -19.03 3.61
C GLU A 239 13.82 -17.97 2.87
N TYR A 240 13.44 -17.63 1.64
CA TYR A 240 14.06 -16.55 0.89
C TYR A 240 13.93 -15.20 1.62
N LEU A 241 12.74 -14.85 2.09
CA LEU A 241 12.50 -13.57 2.77
C LEU A 241 13.24 -13.50 4.12
N VAL A 242 13.37 -14.61 4.84
CA VAL A 242 14.16 -14.67 6.09
C VAL A 242 15.65 -14.44 5.82
N SER A 243 16.18 -14.96 4.71
CA SER A 243 17.61 -14.82 4.34
C SER A 243 17.94 -13.55 3.55
N ALA A 244 16.95 -12.78 3.14
CA ALA A 244 17.16 -11.59 2.33
C ALA A 244 17.86 -10.46 3.11
N GLU A 245 18.65 -9.64 2.40
CA GLU A 245 19.34 -8.49 3.00
C GLU A 245 18.41 -7.35 3.38
N VAL A 246 17.32 -7.16 2.61
CA VAL A 246 16.32 -6.10 2.81
C VAL A 246 14.94 -6.71 2.62
N VAL A 247 13.99 -6.41 3.51
CA VAL A 247 12.59 -6.84 3.35
C VAL A 247 11.65 -5.70 3.74
N HIS A 248 10.64 -5.49 2.92
CA HIS A 248 9.54 -4.57 3.18
C HIS A 248 8.46 -5.24 4.02
N PHE A 249 8.02 -4.58 5.07
CA PHE A 249 6.93 -5.02 5.94
C PHE A 249 5.82 -3.97 5.99
N ASP A 250 4.57 -4.43 5.99
CA ASP A 250 3.40 -3.58 6.21
C ASP A 250 2.23 -4.41 6.75
N GLU A 251 1.25 -3.78 7.39
CA GLU A 251 0.04 -4.45 7.85
C GLU A 251 -1.21 -3.60 7.62
N THR A 252 -2.32 -4.26 7.46
CA THR A 252 -3.61 -3.60 7.26
C THR A 252 -4.76 -4.30 7.96
N GLY A 253 -5.73 -3.50 8.41
CA GLY A 253 -6.98 -4.02 8.94
C GLY A 253 -7.77 -4.82 7.89
N PHE A 254 -8.27 -5.97 8.30
CA PHE A 254 -9.01 -6.91 7.49
C PHE A 254 -10.20 -7.45 8.26
N ARG A 255 -11.38 -7.56 7.65
CA ARG A 255 -12.56 -8.08 8.37
C ARG A 255 -12.77 -9.55 8.07
N THR A 256 -12.83 -10.35 9.15
CA THR A 256 -13.04 -11.79 9.10
C THR A 256 -14.10 -12.19 10.13
N ALA A 257 -15.15 -12.91 9.74
CA ALA A 257 -16.27 -13.30 10.60
C ALA A 257 -16.86 -12.14 11.41
N GLY A 258 -16.97 -10.95 10.79
CA GLY A 258 -17.46 -9.73 11.44
C GLY A 258 -16.47 -9.05 12.39
N LYS A 259 -15.34 -9.69 12.74
CA LYS A 259 -14.30 -9.17 13.64
C LYS A 259 -13.15 -8.54 12.86
N LEU A 260 -12.41 -7.63 13.50
CA LEU A 260 -11.17 -7.07 12.97
C LEU A 260 -10.06 -8.13 13.07
N ALA A 261 -9.42 -8.40 11.97
CA ALA A 261 -8.18 -9.15 11.86
C ALA A 261 -7.14 -8.28 11.12
N TRP A 262 -5.92 -8.75 10.98
CA TRP A 262 -4.84 -7.99 10.37
C TRP A 262 -4.10 -8.86 9.36
N VAL A 263 -3.95 -8.31 8.17
CA VAL A 263 -3.09 -8.88 7.14
C VAL A 263 -1.72 -8.27 7.29
N HIS A 264 -0.71 -9.12 7.36
CA HIS A 264 0.71 -8.75 7.36
C HIS A 264 1.31 -9.13 6.02
N SER A 265 2.16 -8.29 5.48
CA SER A 265 2.92 -8.57 4.27
C SER A 265 4.41 -8.46 4.51
N ALA A 266 5.16 -9.32 3.84
CA ALA A 266 6.60 -9.22 3.69
C ALA A 266 6.94 -9.37 2.20
N SER A 267 7.80 -8.52 1.66
CA SER A 267 8.18 -8.62 0.25
C SER A 267 9.58 -8.09 -0.02
N TRP A 268 10.31 -8.79 -0.90
CA TRP A 268 11.59 -8.37 -1.43
C TRP A 268 11.81 -8.96 -2.83
N GLY A 269 12.36 -8.17 -3.75
CA GLY A 269 12.57 -8.60 -5.12
C GLY A 269 11.27 -9.13 -5.76
N LYS A 270 11.30 -10.39 -6.17
CA LYS A 270 10.16 -11.09 -6.79
C LYS A 270 9.29 -11.84 -5.78
N PHE A 271 9.64 -11.88 -4.51
CA PHE A 271 8.97 -12.68 -3.48
C PHE A 271 8.00 -11.86 -2.65
N VAL A 272 6.84 -12.43 -2.39
CA VAL A 272 5.76 -11.82 -1.61
C VAL A 272 5.14 -12.86 -0.70
N LEU A 273 5.13 -12.59 0.59
CA LEU A 273 4.35 -13.34 1.57
C LEU A 273 3.26 -12.44 2.15
N VAL A 274 2.06 -12.96 2.21
CA VAL A 274 0.91 -12.33 2.86
C VAL A 274 0.34 -13.33 3.85
N THR A 275 0.14 -12.90 5.09
CA THR A 275 -0.46 -13.71 6.15
C THR A 275 -1.58 -12.96 6.83
N VAL A 276 -2.41 -13.63 7.62
CA VAL A 276 -3.49 -13.00 8.39
C VAL A 276 -3.44 -13.48 9.84
N HIS A 277 -3.67 -12.54 10.77
CA HIS A 277 -3.73 -12.85 12.20
C HIS A 277 -4.78 -11.98 12.91
N ALA A 278 -5.28 -12.45 14.06
CA ALA A 278 -6.24 -11.70 14.86
C ALA A 278 -5.65 -10.43 15.52
N LYS A 279 -4.34 -10.40 15.75
CA LYS A 279 -3.60 -9.28 16.35
C LYS A 279 -2.79 -8.53 15.31
N ARG A 280 -2.69 -7.19 15.48
CA ARG A 280 -1.84 -6.34 14.64
C ARG A 280 -0.36 -6.37 15.05
N GLY A 281 -0.10 -6.30 16.36
CA GLY A 281 1.22 -6.07 16.92
C GLY A 281 2.15 -7.27 16.85
N LYS A 282 3.08 -7.33 17.82
CA LYS A 282 4.16 -8.33 17.88
C LYS A 282 3.68 -9.76 17.65
N ASP A 283 2.55 -10.16 18.26
CA ASP A 283 2.01 -11.51 18.09
C ASP A 283 1.68 -11.84 16.62
N GLY A 284 1.02 -10.91 15.90
CA GLY A 284 0.69 -11.08 14.49
C GLY A 284 1.93 -11.09 13.60
N MET A 285 2.89 -10.22 13.87
CA MET A 285 4.17 -10.17 13.17
C MET A 285 5.00 -11.43 13.41
N THR A 286 5.02 -11.94 14.63
CA THR A 286 5.68 -13.21 14.98
C THR A 286 5.03 -14.39 14.27
N ALA A 287 3.70 -14.43 14.26
CA ALA A 287 2.95 -15.50 13.58
C ALA A 287 3.17 -15.49 12.05
N ALA A 288 3.52 -14.35 11.44
CA ALA A 288 3.88 -14.25 10.04
C ALA A 288 5.17 -15.02 9.68
N GLY A 289 6.02 -15.36 10.67
CA GLY A 289 7.14 -16.29 10.53
C GLY A 289 8.40 -15.71 9.86
N ILE A 290 8.48 -14.40 9.63
CA ILE A 290 9.66 -13.75 9.03
C ILE A 290 10.48 -13.00 10.10
N LEU A 291 9.93 -11.96 10.70
CA LEU A 291 10.66 -11.05 11.61
C LEU A 291 11.41 -11.74 12.77
N PRO A 292 10.91 -12.83 13.39
CA PRO A 292 11.64 -13.50 14.46
C PRO A 292 12.99 -14.10 14.01
N PHE A 293 13.14 -14.40 12.73
CA PHE A 293 14.33 -15.06 12.17
C PHE A 293 15.12 -14.15 11.22
N PHE A 294 14.58 -12.99 10.85
CA PHE A 294 15.15 -12.06 9.90
C PHE A 294 16.37 -11.35 10.51
N ARG A 295 17.45 -11.23 9.74
CA ARG A 295 18.71 -10.60 10.13
C ARG A 295 19.12 -9.44 9.24
N GLY A 296 18.31 -9.10 8.23
CA GLY A 296 18.57 -8.01 7.30
C GLY A 296 17.98 -6.67 7.75
N ILE A 297 17.79 -5.75 6.82
CA ILE A 297 17.22 -4.43 7.04
C ILE A 297 15.70 -4.50 6.84
N ALA A 298 14.94 -4.13 7.87
CA ALA A 298 13.48 -4.09 7.83
C ALA A 298 12.98 -2.71 7.36
N VAL A 299 12.33 -2.65 6.19
CA VAL A 299 11.70 -1.43 5.67
C VAL A 299 10.23 -1.40 6.08
N HIS A 300 9.82 -0.37 6.84
CA HIS A 300 8.44 -0.27 7.35
C HIS A 300 8.02 1.18 7.62
N ASP A 301 6.79 1.39 8.07
CA ASP A 301 6.40 2.65 8.68
C ASP A 301 7.04 2.79 10.07
N ALA A 302 6.97 3.95 10.68
CA ALA A 302 7.56 4.20 11.99
C ALA A 302 6.74 3.61 13.16
N TRP A 303 6.01 2.50 12.96
CA TRP A 303 5.19 1.90 14.00
C TRP A 303 6.04 1.08 14.99
N LYS A 304 5.99 1.47 16.27
CA LYS A 304 6.85 0.95 17.35
C LYS A 304 6.98 -0.58 17.49
N PRO A 305 5.94 -1.43 17.28
CA PRO A 305 6.10 -2.87 17.42
C PRO A 305 7.19 -3.49 16.56
N TYR A 306 7.59 -2.89 15.44
CA TYR A 306 8.74 -3.36 14.66
C TYR A 306 10.04 -3.29 15.45
N ASP A 307 10.20 -2.28 16.30
CA ASP A 307 11.42 -2.07 17.13
C ASP A 307 11.58 -3.15 18.21
N THR A 308 10.58 -4.02 18.42
CA THR A 308 10.66 -5.14 19.39
C THR A 308 11.39 -6.37 18.84
N PHE A 309 11.81 -6.36 17.58
CA PHE A 309 12.58 -7.43 16.94
C PHE A 309 14.07 -7.05 16.91
N GLU A 310 14.77 -7.31 18.01
CA GLU A 310 16.18 -6.94 18.22
C GLU A 310 17.17 -7.69 17.32
N ASN A 311 16.69 -8.75 16.64
CA ASN A 311 17.51 -9.54 15.74
C ASN A 311 17.69 -8.94 14.35
N VAL A 312 16.96 -7.89 13.98
CA VAL A 312 17.13 -7.19 12.70
C VAL A 312 18.44 -6.39 12.70
N ALA A 313 19.18 -6.42 11.60
CA ALA A 313 20.42 -5.65 11.47
C ALA A 313 20.18 -4.14 11.47
N GLY A 314 19.00 -3.69 11.08
CA GLY A 314 18.59 -2.30 11.10
C GLY A 314 17.19 -2.07 10.59
N HIS A 315 16.68 -0.89 10.85
CA HIS A 315 15.39 -0.42 10.35
C HIS A 315 15.58 0.63 9.26
N ALA A 316 14.69 0.67 8.28
CA ALA A 316 14.59 1.75 7.31
C ALA A 316 13.15 2.26 7.30
N LEU A 317 12.96 3.55 7.59
CA LEU A 317 11.65 4.14 7.73
C LEU A 317 11.18 4.73 6.39
N CYS A 318 9.94 4.43 6.04
CA CYS A 318 9.34 4.85 4.77
C CYS A 318 9.33 6.37 4.60
N GLY A 319 10.07 6.89 3.65
CA GLY A 319 10.13 8.31 3.31
C GLY A 319 8.77 8.89 2.90
N ALA A 320 7.93 8.12 2.22
CA ALA A 320 6.59 8.59 1.85
C ALA A 320 5.71 8.93 3.07
N HIS A 321 5.89 8.25 4.19
CA HIS A 321 5.14 8.54 5.42
C HIS A 321 5.61 9.82 6.09
N VAL A 322 6.92 10.00 6.26
CA VAL A 322 7.46 11.24 6.84
C VAL A 322 7.18 12.45 5.95
N LEU A 323 7.26 12.31 4.63
CA LEU A 323 6.89 13.39 3.70
C LEU A 323 5.43 13.82 3.85
N ARG A 324 4.48 12.88 4.03
CA ARG A 324 3.07 13.22 4.29
C ARG A 324 2.89 14.00 5.60
N GLU A 325 3.62 13.63 6.64
CA GLU A 325 3.57 14.33 7.92
C GLU A 325 4.19 15.74 7.81
N LEU A 326 5.31 15.88 7.11
CA LEU A 326 5.94 17.17 6.83
C LEU A 326 5.05 18.07 5.97
N VAL A 327 4.38 17.53 4.95
CA VAL A 327 3.36 18.26 4.17
C VAL A 327 2.22 18.75 5.07
N ALA A 328 1.77 17.96 6.04
CA ALA A 328 0.77 18.42 7.00
C ALA A 328 1.26 19.61 7.82
N VAL A 329 2.55 19.64 8.17
CA VAL A 329 3.17 20.79 8.84
C VAL A 329 3.20 22.02 7.93
N THR A 330 3.58 21.87 6.66
CA THR A 330 3.59 23.01 5.70
C THR A 330 2.20 23.56 5.45
N GLU A 331 1.14 22.74 5.47
CA GLU A 331 -0.24 23.14 5.23
C GLU A 331 -0.90 23.80 6.46
N THR A 332 -0.47 23.46 7.68
CA THR A 332 -1.13 23.86 8.93
C THR A 332 -0.25 24.68 9.89
N GLY A 333 1.04 24.82 9.61
CA GLY A 333 2.02 25.48 10.47
C GLY A 333 2.07 26.99 10.31
N THR A 334 2.77 27.63 11.25
CA THR A 334 3.25 29.02 11.10
C THR A 334 4.28 29.10 9.97
N ASP A 335 4.70 30.29 9.58
CA ASP A 335 5.72 30.46 8.53
C ASP A 335 7.06 29.81 8.94
N LEU A 336 7.43 29.87 10.20
CA LEU A 336 8.61 29.19 10.73
C LEU A 336 8.45 27.67 10.71
N ASP A 337 7.24 27.15 11.06
CA ASP A 337 6.95 25.72 10.96
C ASP A 337 7.01 25.23 9.51
N ARG A 338 6.53 26.03 8.57
CA ARG A 338 6.62 25.73 7.12
C ARG A 338 8.06 25.70 6.65
N ALA A 339 8.89 26.63 7.11
CA ALA A 339 10.27 26.71 6.68
C ALA A 339 11.08 25.47 7.02
N TRP A 340 11.07 25.02 8.29
CA TRP A 340 11.82 23.81 8.67
C TRP A 340 11.25 22.55 8.03
N ALA A 341 9.92 22.46 7.92
CA ALA A 341 9.31 21.28 7.29
C ALA A 341 9.61 21.22 5.79
N GLN A 342 9.62 22.36 5.08
CA GLN A 342 10.00 22.40 3.68
C GLN A 342 11.48 22.07 3.50
N GLN A 343 12.37 22.60 4.34
CA GLN A 343 13.79 22.23 4.33
C GLN A 343 14.02 20.72 4.50
N ALA A 344 13.27 20.08 5.40
CA ALA A 344 13.33 18.63 5.57
C ALA A 344 12.83 17.86 4.34
N ILE A 345 11.73 18.34 3.70
CA ILE A 345 11.21 17.75 2.46
C ILE A 345 12.26 17.85 1.35
N ASP A 346 12.86 19.02 1.17
CA ASP A 346 13.83 19.27 0.12
C ASP A 346 15.10 18.40 0.31
N ALA A 347 15.59 18.28 1.55
CA ALA A 347 16.72 17.42 1.87
C ALA A 347 16.42 15.93 1.56
N LEU A 348 15.26 15.42 2.00
CA LEU A 348 14.86 14.03 1.76
C LEU A 348 14.69 13.73 0.27
N LEU A 349 14.08 14.64 -0.50
CA LEU A 349 13.89 14.46 -1.95
C LEU A 349 15.19 14.58 -2.74
N ALA A 350 16.10 15.47 -2.33
CA ALA A 350 17.41 15.59 -2.95
C ALA A 350 18.26 14.32 -2.75
N LEU A 351 18.24 13.76 -1.53
CA LEU A 351 18.89 12.48 -1.24
C LEU A 351 18.27 11.32 -2.01
N ASP A 352 16.92 11.25 -2.12
CA ASP A 352 16.23 10.21 -2.91
C ASP A 352 16.63 10.29 -4.39
N LYS A 353 16.66 11.50 -4.95
CA LYS A 353 17.10 11.74 -6.33
C LYS A 353 18.56 11.32 -6.54
N ALA A 354 19.44 11.69 -5.61
CA ALA A 354 20.86 11.31 -5.69
C ALA A 354 21.04 9.80 -5.59
N ALA A 355 20.29 9.12 -4.73
CA ALA A 355 20.29 7.67 -4.62
C ALA A 355 19.76 6.99 -5.89
N GLU A 356 18.68 7.52 -6.50
CA GLU A 356 18.14 7.03 -7.78
C GLU A 356 19.18 7.18 -8.91
N ASP A 357 19.84 8.35 -8.99
CA ASP A 357 20.85 8.62 -10.00
C ASP A 357 22.09 7.73 -9.85
N ALA A 358 22.56 7.55 -8.61
CA ALA A 358 23.68 6.66 -8.32
C ALA A 358 23.36 5.20 -8.71
N ARG A 359 22.17 4.69 -8.36
CA ARG A 359 21.71 3.35 -8.79
C ARG A 359 21.63 3.23 -10.33
N ALA A 360 21.10 4.24 -11.00
CA ALA A 360 20.95 4.25 -12.45
C ALA A 360 22.32 4.25 -13.16
N ALA A 361 23.35 4.85 -12.54
CA ALA A 361 24.72 4.85 -13.01
C ALA A 361 25.50 3.57 -12.61
N GLY A 362 24.87 2.61 -11.90
CA GLY A 362 25.56 1.41 -11.40
C GLY A 362 26.50 1.68 -10.22
N GLY A 363 26.36 2.84 -9.57
CA GLY A 363 27.16 3.20 -8.39
C GLY A 363 26.66 2.49 -7.12
N THR A 364 27.53 2.41 -6.13
CA THR A 364 27.26 1.77 -4.82
C THR A 364 27.04 2.78 -3.70
N ALA A 365 27.29 4.07 -3.94
CA ALA A 365 27.16 5.15 -2.96
C ALA A 365 26.81 6.48 -3.65
N ILE A 366 26.23 7.40 -2.89
CA ILE A 366 26.07 8.81 -3.25
C ILE A 366 27.41 9.53 -3.05
N SER A 367 27.67 10.64 -3.76
CA SER A 367 28.82 11.51 -3.50
C SER A 367 28.86 11.90 -2.01
N PRO A 368 30.01 11.74 -1.32
CA PRO A 368 30.12 12.07 0.10
C PRO A 368 29.77 13.53 0.43
N ASP A 369 30.16 14.48 -0.44
CA ASP A 369 29.87 15.90 -0.23
C ASP A 369 28.37 16.19 -0.30
N LEU A 370 27.69 15.64 -1.31
CA LEU A 370 26.23 15.78 -1.46
C LEU A 370 25.47 15.10 -0.33
N LEU A 371 25.93 13.92 0.11
CA LEU A 371 25.34 13.24 1.26
C LEU A 371 25.50 14.09 2.53
N ALA A 372 26.68 14.58 2.85
CA ALA A 372 26.95 15.39 4.03
C ALA A 372 26.16 16.71 4.03
N GLU A 373 26.04 17.38 2.87
CA GLU A 373 25.28 18.62 2.71
C GLU A 373 23.79 18.41 3.07
N HIS A 374 23.15 17.44 2.44
CA HIS A 374 21.71 17.24 2.64
C HIS A 374 21.37 16.57 3.97
N GLU A 375 22.26 15.74 4.53
CA GLU A 375 22.15 15.28 5.90
C GLU A 375 22.22 16.45 6.88
N GLY A 376 23.11 17.42 6.64
CA GLY A 376 23.22 18.64 7.43
C GLY A 376 21.92 19.47 7.39
N TRP A 377 21.29 19.61 6.22
CA TRP A 377 20.01 20.28 6.08
C TRP A 377 18.87 19.54 6.80
N TYR A 378 18.84 18.22 6.71
CA TYR A 378 17.87 17.38 7.43
C TYR A 378 18.01 17.54 8.95
N ARG A 379 19.23 17.45 9.51
CA ARG A 379 19.50 17.63 10.96
C ARG A 379 19.07 19.01 11.44
N LYS A 380 19.47 20.06 10.72
CA LYS A 380 19.10 21.44 11.05
C LYS A 380 17.59 21.64 11.03
N ALA A 381 16.89 21.06 10.05
CA ALA A 381 15.42 21.11 9.99
C ALA A 381 14.79 20.41 11.21
N ALA A 382 15.26 19.22 11.59
CA ALA A 382 14.75 18.51 12.75
C ALA A 382 15.01 19.29 14.07
N GLU A 383 16.20 19.83 14.24
CA GLU A 383 16.56 20.64 15.41
C GLU A 383 15.74 21.93 15.51
N THR A 384 15.54 22.60 14.40
CA THR A 384 14.68 23.79 14.31
C THR A 384 13.23 23.44 14.65
N GLY A 385 12.70 22.34 14.13
CA GLY A 385 11.36 21.83 14.44
C GLY A 385 11.18 21.51 15.92
N ILE A 386 12.19 20.92 16.58
CA ILE A 386 12.18 20.65 18.02
C ILE A 386 12.16 21.98 18.78
N ALA A 387 13.09 22.88 18.50
CA ALA A 387 13.24 24.16 19.21
C ALA A 387 11.98 25.04 19.12
N LEU A 388 11.40 25.16 17.92
CA LEU A 388 10.20 25.97 17.69
C LEU A 388 8.95 25.43 18.37
N ASN A 389 8.86 24.11 18.59
CA ASN A 389 7.68 23.49 19.17
C ASN A 389 7.90 23.01 20.62
N ALA A 390 9.08 23.19 21.19
CA ALA A 390 9.36 22.92 22.61
C ALA A 390 8.52 23.86 23.49
N GLY A 391 7.87 23.31 24.51
CA GLY A 391 7.07 24.08 25.48
C GLY A 391 5.77 24.70 24.94
N ARG A 392 5.44 24.50 23.65
CA ARG A 392 4.15 24.93 23.08
C ARG A 392 3.04 23.94 23.44
N THR A 393 1.91 24.48 23.90
CA THR A 393 0.70 23.70 24.21
C THR A 393 -0.19 23.51 22.97
N GLY A 394 -0.84 22.37 22.87
CA GLY A 394 -1.81 22.04 21.81
C GLY A 394 -1.41 20.81 20.98
N LYS A 395 -2.42 20.06 20.55
CA LYS A 395 -2.23 18.77 19.84
C LYS A 395 -1.41 18.87 18.55
N LEU A 396 -1.49 19.99 17.84
CA LEU A 396 -0.74 20.17 16.60
C LEU A 396 0.75 20.42 16.90
N GLN A 397 1.03 21.25 17.90
CA GLN A 397 2.38 21.57 18.34
C GLN A 397 3.08 20.34 18.90
N GLU A 398 2.39 19.56 19.74
CA GLU A 398 2.86 18.27 20.25
C GLU A 398 3.22 17.30 19.12
N LYS A 399 2.37 17.21 18.08
CA LYS A 399 2.63 16.35 16.91
C LYS A 399 3.82 16.83 16.09
N ARG A 400 3.97 18.16 15.89
CA ARG A 400 5.13 18.73 15.19
C ARG A 400 6.40 18.49 15.95
N HIS A 401 6.37 18.69 17.28
CA HIS A 401 7.50 18.39 18.16
C HIS A 401 7.87 16.90 18.12
N ALA A 402 6.87 16.00 18.22
CA ALA A 402 7.07 14.57 18.15
C ALA A 402 7.61 14.09 16.79
N LEU A 403 7.16 14.71 15.69
CA LEU A 403 7.68 14.45 14.35
C LEU A 403 9.16 14.85 14.26
N ALA A 404 9.50 16.10 14.62
CA ALA A 404 10.86 16.60 14.57
C ALA A 404 11.81 15.81 15.50
N LYS A 405 11.33 15.48 16.70
CA LYS A 405 12.09 14.62 17.65
C LYS A 405 12.33 13.23 17.07
N ARG A 406 11.31 12.58 16.48
CA ARG A 406 11.46 11.28 15.85
C ARG A 406 12.42 11.33 14.65
N MET A 407 12.39 12.40 13.85
CA MET A 407 13.36 12.61 12.78
C MET A 407 14.80 12.66 13.30
N LYS A 408 15.04 13.34 14.42
CA LYS A 408 16.36 13.41 15.06
C LYS A 408 16.76 12.06 15.68
N ASP A 409 15.88 11.48 16.51
CA ASP A 409 16.18 10.25 17.27
C ASP A 409 16.37 9.02 16.36
N ARG A 410 15.77 9.03 15.16
CA ARG A 410 15.83 7.94 14.18
C ARG A 410 16.41 8.38 12.83
N GLU A 411 17.36 9.29 12.87
CA GLU A 411 18.04 9.79 11.68
C GLU A 411 18.60 8.65 10.82
N ASP A 412 19.32 7.72 11.46
CA ASP A 412 19.92 6.59 10.76
C ASP A 412 18.91 5.73 9.99
N ASP A 413 17.72 5.56 10.56
CA ASP A 413 16.66 4.77 9.95
C ASP A 413 15.97 5.54 8.80
N TYR A 414 15.78 6.85 8.95
CA TYR A 414 15.19 7.68 7.89
C TYR A 414 16.12 7.92 6.71
N LEU A 415 17.44 8.01 6.95
CA LEU A 415 18.44 8.30 5.93
C LEU A 415 19.17 7.05 5.42
N ARG A 416 18.81 5.85 5.91
CA ARG A 416 19.45 4.59 5.51
C ARG A 416 19.44 4.38 3.99
N TYR A 417 18.39 4.74 3.29
CA TYR A 417 18.27 4.62 1.83
C TYR A 417 19.32 5.44 1.06
N ALA A 418 19.82 6.52 1.65
CA ALA A 418 20.86 7.37 1.07
C ALA A 418 22.26 6.84 1.39
N ARG A 419 22.42 6.16 2.52
CA ARG A 419 23.70 5.58 3.00
C ARG A 419 23.93 4.16 2.46
N ASP A 420 22.85 3.43 2.19
CA ASP A 420 22.86 2.08 1.62
C ASP A 420 21.90 2.01 0.44
N LEU A 421 22.47 2.01 -0.77
CA LEU A 421 21.67 2.03 -2.01
C LEU A 421 20.86 0.76 -2.27
N ARG A 422 21.04 -0.32 -1.48
CA ARG A 422 20.17 -1.50 -1.51
C ARG A 422 18.79 -1.18 -0.95
N VAL A 423 18.73 -0.21 -0.03
CA VAL A 423 17.50 0.18 0.68
C VAL A 423 16.70 1.19 -0.13
N PRO A 424 15.43 0.94 -0.47
CA PRO A 424 14.60 1.91 -1.16
C PRO A 424 14.06 3.00 -0.23
N PHE A 425 13.82 4.18 -0.79
CA PHE A 425 13.25 5.33 -0.05
C PHE A 425 11.83 5.08 0.49
N THR A 426 11.04 4.24 -0.19
CA THR A 426 9.62 4.04 0.17
C THR A 426 9.30 2.58 0.43
N ASN A 427 8.25 2.33 1.22
CA ASN A 427 7.71 0.99 1.50
C ASN A 427 6.65 0.53 0.48
N ASN A 428 6.70 1.03 -0.77
CA ASN A 428 5.67 0.77 -1.78
C ASN A 428 5.47 -0.71 -2.10
N ALA A 429 6.51 -1.54 -1.99
CA ALA A 429 6.42 -2.97 -2.34
C ALA A 429 5.48 -3.73 -1.40
N ALA A 430 5.55 -3.48 -0.09
CA ALA A 430 4.63 -4.05 0.89
C ALA A 430 3.22 -3.45 0.77
N GLU A 431 3.12 -2.13 0.57
CA GLU A 431 1.84 -1.46 0.37
C GLU A 431 1.07 -2.01 -0.84
N GLN A 432 1.75 -2.32 -1.95
CA GLN A 432 1.14 -2.93 -3.14
C GLN A 432 0.61 -4.35 -2.86
N ALA A 433 1.37 -5.15 -2.10
CA ALA A 433 0.95 -6.50 -1.70
C ALA A 433 -0.34 -6.46 -0.85
N ILE A 434 -0.39 -5.57 0.12
CA ILE A 434 -1.55 -5.36 1.00
C ILE A 434 -2.76 -4.78 0.26
N ARG A 435 -2.55 -3.93 -0.75
CA ARG A 435 -3.63 -3.30 -1.51
C ARG A 435 -4.59 -4.32 -2.11
N MET A 436 -4.10 -5.48 -2.51
CA MET A 436 -4.93 -6.56 -3.06
C MET A 436 -5.92 -7.10 -2.02
N SER A 437 -5.53 -7.20 -0.77
CA SER A 437 -6.42 -7.61 0.33
C SER A 437 -7.54 -6.58 0.57
N LYS A 438 -7.22 -5.28 0.52
CA LYS A 438 -8.22 -4.20 0.60
C LYS A 438 -9.19 -4.22 -0.59
N LEU A 439 -8.68 -4.47 -1.79
CA LEU A 439 -9.50 -4.58 -3.00
C LEU A 439 -10.47 -5.75 -2.88
N ARG A 440 -10.02 -6.90 -2.39
CA ARG A 440 -10.86 -8.08 -2.14
C ARG A 440 -12.07 -7.76 -1.24
N ILE A 441 -11.86 -7.02 -0.14
CA ILE A 441 -12.96 -6.63 0.75
C ILE A 441 -13.96 -5.71 0.04
N LYS A 442 -13.48 -4.77 -0.77
CA LYS A 442 -14.34 -3.84 -1.52
C LYS A 442 -15.20 -4.53 -2.58
N ILE A 443 -14.67 -5.56 -3.25
CA ILE A 443 -15.36 -6.26 -4.34
C ILE A 443 -16.30 -7.34 -3.80
N SER A 444 -15.87 -8.10 -2.79
CA SER A 444 -16.54 -9.34 -2.36
C SER A 444 -16.87 -9.40 -0.87
N GLY A 445 -16.74 -8.29 -0.16
CA GLY A 445 -17.04 -8.21 1.27
C GLY A 445 -16.02 -8.90 2.18
N CYS A 446 -16.36 -9.06 3.46
CA CYS A 446 -15.49 -9.66 4.47
C CYS A 446 -15.30 -11.17 4.25
N MET A 447 -14.24 -11.72 4.81
CA MET A 447 -14.04 -13.17 4.89
C MET A 447 -14.98 -13.79 5.92
N ARG A 448 -15.53 -14.97 5.61
CA ARG A 448 -16.49 -15.64 6.49
C ARG A 448 -15.84 -16.37 7.67
N SER A 449 -14.57 -16.78 7.52
CA SER A 449 -13.81 -17.51 8.56
C SER A 449 -12.34 -17.12 8.52
N MET A 450 -11.61 -17.33 9.62
CA MET A 450 -10.15 -17.14 9.68
C MET A 450 -9.45 -18.11 8.73
N THR A 451 -9.83 -19.38 8.72
CA THR A 451 -9.28 -20.38 7.78
C THR A 451 -9.43 -19.94 6.32
N GLY A 452 -10.61 -19.41 5.93
CA GLY A 452 -10.79 -18.88 4.58
C GLY A 452 -9.92 -17.65 4.28
N ALA A 453 -9.58 -16.85 5.29
CA ALA A 453 -8.64 -15.74 5.14
C ALA A 453 -7.18 -16.25 5.02
N GLU A 454 -6.81 -17.29 5.74
CA GLU A 454 -5.51 -17.97 5.64
C GLU A 454 -5.34 -18.61 4.25
N GLU A 455 -6.34 -19.36 3.76
CA GLU A 455 -6.39 -19.92 2.41
C GLU A 455 -6.21 -18.82 1.34
N PHE A 456 -6.90 -17.70 1.51
CA PHE A 456 -6.77 -16.54 0.63
C PHE A 456 -5.34 -15.99 0.64
N CYS A 457 -4.75 -15.76 1.80
CA CYS A 457 -3.39 -15.25 1.94
C CYS A 457 -2.35 -16.18 1.32
N ALA A 458 -2.46 -17.49 1.55
CA ALA A 458 -1.61 -18.51 0.96
C ALA A 458 -1.65 -18.47 -0.58
N ILE A 459 -2.85 -18.50 -1.15
CA ILE A 459 -3.04 -18.46 -2.61
C ILE A 459 -2.53 -17.12 -3.17
N ARG A 460 -2.78 -16.00 -2.49
CA ARG A 460 -2.30 -14.67 -2.93
C ARG A 460 -0.79 -14.53 -2.91
N SER A 461 -0.13 -15.04 -1.88
CA SER A 461 1.34 -15.08 -1.79
C SER A 461 1.94 -15.82 -2.98
N TYR A 462 1.41 -17.01 -3.26
CA TYR A 462 1.84 -17.83 -4.38
C TYR A 462 1.63 -17.13 -5.73
N LEU A 463 0.42 -16.62 -5.99
CA LEU A 463 0.10 -15.94 -7.25
C LEU A 463 0.88 -14.65 -7.44
N ALA A 464 1.11 -13.88 -6.38
CA ALA A 464 1.90 -12.66 -6.45
C ALA A 464 3.37 -12.93 -6.75
N THR A 465 3.93 -13.97 -6.14
CA THR A 465 5.31 -14.41 -6.40
C THR A 465 5.43 -14.99 -7.81
N ALA A 466 4.54 -15.88 -8.23
CA ALA A 466 4.52 -16.47 -9.57
C ALA A 466 4.46 -15.38 -10.66
N ALA A 467 3.57 -14.40 -10.52
CA ALA A 467 3.45 -13.30 -11.47
C ALA A 467 4.73 -12.47 -11.60
N ARG A 468 5.43 -12.20 -10.49
CA ARG A 468 6.71 -11.48 -10.51
C ARG A 468 7.86 -12.29 -11.15
N HIS A 469 7.73 -13.62 -11.19
CA HIS A 469 8.64 -14.52 -11.91
C HIS A 469 8.20 -14.79 -13.36
N GLY A 470 7.13 -14.14 -13.84
CA GLY A 470 6.62 -14.33 -15.20
C GLY A 470 5.79 -15.61 -15.39
N ILE A 471 5.44 -16.30 -14.30
CA ILE A 471 4.63 -17.52 -14.35
C ILE A 471 3.15 -17.14 -14.39
N GLY A 472 2.43 -17.68 -15.38
CA GLY A 472 1.00 -17.45 -15.54
C GLY A 472 0.19 -18.05 -14.37
N ALA A 473 -0.73 -17.26 -13.82
CA ALA A 473 -1.53 -17.66 -12.67
C ALA A 473 -2.35 -18.95 -12.91
N LEU A 474 -2.91 -19.11 -14.12
CA LEU A 474 -3.69 -20.29 -14.50
C LEU A 474 -2.80 -21.53 -14.60
N ASP A 475 -1.61 -21.41 -15.16
CA ASP A 475 -0.68 -22.53 -15.30
C ASP A 475 -0.12 -22.93 -13.94
N ALA A 476 0.24 -21.95 -13.10
CA ALA A 476 0.70 -22.20 -11.74
C ALA A 476 -0.34 -22.96 -10.90
N LEU A 477 -1.61 -22.53 -10.94
CA LEU A 477 -2.69 -23.21 -10.22
C LEU A 477 -3.03 -24.58 -10.83
N THR A 478 -3.00 -24.70 -12.16
CA THR A 478 -3.26 -25.98 -12.83
C THR A 478 -2.21 -27.00 -12.44
N SER A 479 -0.93 -26.63 -12.47
CA SER A 479 0.19 -27.49 -12.04
C SER A 479 0.09 -27.87 -10.57
N ALA A 480 -0.32 -26.95 -9.70
CA ALA A 480 -0.55 -27.25 -8.29
C ALA A 480 -1.64 -28.31 -8.10
N PHE A 481 -2.78 -28.20 -8.81
CA PHE A 481 -3.83 -29.21 -8.77
C PHE A 481 -3.45 -30.55 -9.40
N GLN A 482 -2.40 -30.58 -10.22
CA GLN A 482 -1.76 -31.80 -10.75
C GLN A 482 -0.76 -32.41 -9.76
N GLY A 483 -0.60 -31.85 -8.55
CA GLY A 483 0.38 -32.31 -7.56
C GLY A 483 1.80 -31.81 -7.81
N ARG A 484 2.00 -30.87 -8.72
CA ARG A 484 3.31 -30.31 -9.11
C ARG A 484 3.27 -28.77 -9.00
N PRO A 485 3.12 -28.20 -7.80
CA PRO A 485 3.15 -26.75 -7.63
C PRO A 485 4.50 -26.20 -8.12
N TRP A 486 4.46 -25.09 -8.82
CA TRP A 486 5.69 -24.37 -9.13
C TRP A 486 6.32 -23.87 -7.82
N ILE A 487 7.60 -24.11 -7.63
CA ILE A 487 8.37 -23.66 -6.48
C ILE A 487 9.36 -22.62 -6.98
N PRO A 488 9.39 -21.38 -6.40
CA PRO A 488 10.36 -20.37 -6.82
C PRO A 488 11.78 -20.81 -6.46
N GLU A 489 12.71 -20.58 -7.38
CA GLU A 489 14.14 -20.71 -7.10
C GLU A 489 14.57 -19.57 -6.16
N THR A 490 15.31 -19.94 -5.12
CA THR A 490 15.78 -19.03 -4.05
C THR A 490 17.25 -18.65 -4.25
N GLY A 491 17.77 -18.82 -5.47
CA GLY A 491 19.15 -18.77 -5.89
C GLY A 491 20.02 -17.64 -5.39
#